data_ca7b8992983c8273417cbcd1ee8bad6c
#
_entry.id   ca7b8992983c8273417cbcd1ee8bad6c
#
_cell.length_a   1.000
_cell.length_b   1.000
_cell.length_c   1.000
_cell.angle_alpha   90.00
_cell.angle_beta   90.00
_cell.angle_gamma   90.00
#
_symmetry.space_group_name_H-M   'P 1'
#
loop_
_entity.id
_entity.type
_entity.pdbx_description
1 polymer ?
#
loop_
_entity_poly.entity_id
_entity_poly.type
_entity_poly.pdbx_seq_one_letter_code
_entity_poly.pdbx_strand_id
1 'polypeptide(L)'
;MLSQKRPKRKVTGGRFTAFSKKKKANAGSIPSFTKVGPTKLKERRARSGVINSFLLTVNVVNVMDPKTKKSQKAELKTVVESPANRNFVRRNIITKGSVVETSLGKVKITSRPGQEGTLNGVLV
;
A
#
# COMPACT_ATOMS: atom_id res chain seq x y z
N MET A 1 -17.90 7.28 9.67
CA MET A 1 -17.46 7.53 8.28
C MET A 1 -16.17 8.34 8.30
N LEU A 2 -15.11 7.84 7.70
CA LEU A 2 -13.86 8.61 7.49
C LEU A 2 -14.13 9.68 6.43
N SER A 3 -13.67 10.91 6.67
CA SER A 3 -13.85 12.03 5.72
C SER A 3 -12.49 12.49 5.22
N GLN A 4 -12.36 12.68 3.90
CA GLN A 4 -11.16 13.19 3.22
C GLN A 4 -11.18 14.72 3.05
N LYS A 5 -11.92 15.43 3.90
CA LYS A 5 -11.86 16.89 3.94
C LYS A 5 -10.48 17.36 4.48
N ARG A 6 -10.31 18.68 4.58
CA ARG A 6 -9.14 19.33 5.18
C ARG A 6 -8.76 18.74 6.55
N PRO A 7 -7.53 18.96 7.04
CA PRO A 7 -7.10 18.57 8.39
C PRO A 7 -8.06 19.09 9.47
N LYS A 8 -8.12 18.39 10.59
CA LYS A 8 -8.99 18.78 11.71
C LYS A 8 -8.47 19.99 12.47
N ARG A 9 -7.16 20.25 12.41
CA ARG A 9 -6.49 21.36 13.10
C ARG A 9 -5.84 22.31 12.12
N LYS A 10 -5.83 23.60 12.47
CA LYS A 10 -5.08 24.65 11.81
C LYS A 10 -3.59 24.53 12.13
N VAL A 11 -2.72 25.24 11.43
CA VAL A 11 -1.29 25.33 11.71
C VAL A 11 -1.01 25.84 13.13
N THR A 12 -1.87 26.76 13.66
CA THR A 12 -1.80 27.29 15.02
C THR A 12 -2.24 26.31 16.12
N GLY A 13 -2.67 25.08 15.76
CA GLY A 13 -3.21 24.08 16.70
C GLY A 13 -4.71 24.22 16.98
N GLY A 14 -5.35 25.32 16.62
CA GLY A 14 -6.80 25.54 16.77
C GLY A 14 -7.62 24.59 15.89
N ARG A 15 -8.86 24.32 16.25
CA ARG A 15 -9.77 23.47 15.47
C ARG A 15 -10.45 24.26 14.35
N PHE A 16 -10.63 23.61 13.20
CA PHE A 16 -11.49 24.15 12.16
C PHE A 16 -12.96 23.94 12.53
N THR A 17 -13.75 25.00 12.41
CA THR A 17 -15.22 24.91 12.48
C THR A 17 -15.74 24.33 11.17
N ALA A 18 -16.54 23.27 11.24
CA ALA A 18 -17.12 22.66 10.06
C ALA A 18 -18.38 23.42 9.65
N PHE A 19 -18.38 24.01 8.43
CA PHE A 19 -19.56 24.71 7.88
C PHE A 19 -20.61 23.75 7.32
N SER A 20 -20.30 22.47 7.15
CA SER A 20 -21.23 21.46 6.64
C SER A 20 -21.00 20.10 7.28
N LYS A 21 -22.06 19.29 7.40
CA LYS A 21 -21.99 17.89 7.85
C LYS A 21 -21.16 17.03 6.90
N LYS A 22 -20.75 15.83 7.34
CA LYS A 22 -20.05 14.84 6.52
C LYS A 22 -20.97 14.36 5.40
N LYS A 23 -20.54 14.49 4.15
CA LYS A 23 -21.26 14.02 2.97
C LYS A 23 -20.64 12.75 2.41
N LYS A 24 -21.41 11.85 1.80
CA LYS A 24 -20.91 10.62 1.16
C LYS A 24 -19.86 10.89 0.08
N ALA A 25 -19.97 12.01 -0.65
CA ALA A 25 -19.00 12.42 -1.65
C ALA A 25 -17.57 12.63 -1.07
N ASN A 26 -17.46 12.95 0.22
CA ASN A 26 -16.18 13.13 0.91
C ASN A 26 -15.78 11.90 1.74
N ALA A 27 -16.38 10.74 1.52
CA ALA A 27 -16.05 9.52 2.23
C ALA A 27 -14.66 9.02 1.83
N GLY A 28 -13.83 8.73 2.81
CA GLY A 28 -12.54 8.05 2.64
C GLY A 28 -12.64 6.55 2.86
N SER A 29 -11.71 5.80 2.29
CA SER A 29 -11.56 4.36 2.53
C SER A 29 -10.57 4.10 3.67
N ILE A 30 -10.78 3.00 4.39
CA ILE A 30 -9.80 2.49 5.35
C ILE A 30 -8.60 1.96 4.55
N PRO A 31 -7.35 2.23 4.97
CA PRO A 31 -6.16 1.67 4.32
C PRO A 31 -6.21 0.13 4.31
N SER A 32 -5.79 -0.50 3.21
CA SER A 32 -5.84 -1.96 3.05
C SER A 32 -4.84 -2.69 3.93
N PHE A 33 -3.72 -2.03 4.32
CA PHE A 33 -2.65 -2.63 5.11
C PHE A 33 -2.24 -4.02 4.60
N THR A 34 -1.85 -4.09 3.33
CA THR A 34 -1.43 -5.34 2.68
C THR A 34 -0.35 -6.05 3.48
N LYS A 35 -0.55 -7.33 3.79
CA LYS A 35 0.37 -8.15 4.59
C LYS A 35 1.03 -9.24 3.76
N VAL A 36 2.14 -9.77 4.26
CA VAL A 36 2.75 -11.00 3.74
C VAL A 36 1.85 -12.19 4.07
N GLY A 37 1.55 -13.04 3.09
CA GLY A 37 0.73 -14.23 3.22
C GLY A 37 0.12 -14.68 1.89
N PRO A 38 -0.69 -15.73 1.87
CA PRO A 38 -1.30 -16.22 0.64
C PRO A 38 -1.96 -15.09 -0.16
N THR A 39 -1.76 -15.05 -1.46
CA THR A 39 -2.25 -13.94 -2.30
C THR A 39 -3.77 -13.86 -2.26
N LYS A 40 -4.27 -12.71 -1.77
CA LYS A 40 -5.70 -12.38 -1.72
C LYS A 40 -5.94 -11.03 -2.36
N LEU A 41 -6.57 -11.04 -3.51
CA LEU A 41 -6.99 -9.86 -4.25
C LEU A 41 -8.41 -9.45 -3.81
N LYS A 42 -8.66 -8.15 -3.75
CA LYS A 42 -9.99 -7.59 -3.57
C LYS A 42 -10.28 -6.62 -4.70
N GLU A 43 -11.45 -6.75 -5.28
CA GLU A 43 -11.96 -5.87 -6.34
C GLU A 43 -13.04 -4.95 -5.81
N ARG A 44 -13.08 -3.74 -6.33
CA ARG A 44 -14.07 -2.73 -6.00
C ARG A 44 -14.53 -2.02 -7.28
N ARG A 45 -15.83 -2.08 -7.56
CA ARG A 45 -16.44 -1.35 -8.66
C ARG A 45 -16.59 0.13 -8.29
N ALA A 46 -16.07 1.04 -9.12
CA ALA A 46 -16.27 2.48 -9.01
C ALA A 46 -17.61 2.90 -9.67
N ARG A 47 -18.04 4.15 -9.49
CA ARG A 47 -19.29 4.67 -10.07
C ARG A 47 -19.32 4.60 -11.60
N SER A 48 -18.18 4.82 -12.25
CA SER A 48 -18.02 4.74 -13.71
C SER A 48 -18.06 3.33 -14.28
N GLY A 49 -18.22 2.28 -13.43
CA GLY A 49 -18.14 0.88 -13.86
C GLY A 49 -16.73 0.31 -13.89
N VAL A 50 -15.70 1.13 -13.71
CA VAL A 50 -14.30 0.68 -13.65
C VAL A 50 -14.10 -0.17 -12.40
N ILE A 51 -13.43 -1.31 -12.56
CA ILE A 51 -13.06 -2.22 -11.47
C ILE A 51 -11.62 -1.89 -11.04
N ASN A 52 -11.45 -1.52 -9.79
CA ASN A 52 -10.15 -1.31 -9.16
C ASN A 52 -9.82 -2.52 -8.29
N SER A 53 -8.68 -3.16 -8.56
CA SER A 53 -8.16 -4.29 -7.78
C SER A 53 -7.06 -3.81 -6.83
N PHE A 54 -6.98 -4.43 -5.65
CA PHE A 54 -5.92 -4.19 -4.69
C PHE A 54 -5.66 -5.41 -3.82
N LEU A 55 -4.44 -5.52 -3.32
CA LEU A 55 -3.97 -6.65 -2.54
C LEU A 55 -4.31 -6.49 -1.05
N LEU A 56 -4.88 -7.52 -0.44
CA LEU A 56 -5.03 -7.65 1.01
C LEU A 56 -3.86 -8.41 1.63
N THR A 57 -3.47 -9.51 1.00
CA THR A 57 -2.28 -10.29 1.33
C THR A 57 -1.56 -10.69 0.05
N VAL A 58 -0.25 -10.91 0.12
CA VAL A 58 0.56 -11.29 -1.04
C VAL A 58 1.77 -12.09 -0.58
N ASN A 59 2.13 -13.12 -1.36
CA ASN A 59 3.32 -13.95 -1.15
C ASN A 59 4.32 -13.86 -2.31
N VAL A 60 3.95 -13.26 -3.43
CA VAL A 60 4.80 -13.17 -4.64
C VAL A 60 5.01 -11.72 -5.04
N VAL A 61 6.23 -11.38 -5.41
CA VAL A 61 6.61 -10.06 -5.95
C VAL A 61 7.30 -10.24 -7.30
N ASN A 62 6.99 -9.36 -8.23
CA ASN A 62 7.74 -9.24 -9.48
C ASN A 62 8.97 -8.37 -9.23
N VAL A 63 10.13 -8.96 -9.27
CA VAL A 63 11.43 -8.31 -9.01
C VAL A 63 12.09 -7.99 -10.33
N MET A 64 12.47 -6.73 -10.49
CA MET A 64 13.30 -6.27 -11.59
C MET A 64 14.76 -6.15 -11.09
N ASP A 65 15.69 -6.78 -11.77
CA ASP A 65 17.12 -6.60 -11.54
C ASP A 65 17.62 -5.44 -12.42
N PRO A 66 18.14 -4.36 -11.82
CA PRO A 66 18.61 -3.20 -12.57
C PRO A 66 19.87 -3.50 -13.42
N LYS A 67 20.68 -4.50 -13.01
CA LYS A 67 21.91 -4.87 -13.71
C LYS A 67 21.63 -5.66 -14.98
N THR A 68 20.82 -6.70 -14.86
CA THR A 68 20.49 -7.60 -15.99
C THR A 68 19.27 -7.15 -16.79
N LYS A 69 18.50 -6.17 -16.27
CA LYS A 69 17.22 -5.66 -16.84
C LYS A 69 16.16 -6.77 -17.04
N LYS A 70 16.29 -7.88 -16.30
CA LYS A 70 15.34 -8.99 -16.33
C LYS A 70 14.39 -8.90 -15.14
N SER A 71 13.14 -9.32 -15.37
CA SER A 71 12.12 -9.42 -14.32
C SER A 71 11.87 -10.89 -14.00
N GLN A 72 11.82 -11.20 -12.68
CA GLN A 72 11.58 -12.54 -12.17
C GLN A 72 10.54 -12.49 -11.04
N LYS A 73 9.80 -13.57 -10.85
CA LYS A 73 8.92 -13.73 -9.69
C LYS A 73 9.71 -14.28 -8.51
N ALA A 74 9.58 -13.65 -7.36
CA ALA A 74 10.21 -14.08 -6.13
C ALA A 74 9.18 -14.24 -5.00
N GLU A 75 9.44 -15.15 -4.07
CA GLU A 75 8.62 -15.31 -2.88
C GLU A 75 9.04 -14.33 -1.80
N LEU A 76 8.05 -13.76 -1.12
CA LEU A 76 8.22 -12.84 0.01
C LEU A 76 8.40 -13.63 1.30
N LYS A 77 9.42 -13.26 2.08
CA LYS A 77 9.66 -13.79 3.42
C LYS A 77 9.15 -12.83 4.49
N THR A 78 9.81 -11.68 4.62
CA THR A 78 9.52 -10.69 5.67
C THR A 78 9.75 -9.26 5.18
N VAL A 79 9.17 -8.30 5.91
CA VAL A 79 9.46 -6.87 5.72
C VAL A 79 10.64 -6.50 6.62
N VAL A 80 11.73 -6.01 6.03
CA VAL A 80 12.95 -5.62 6.74
C VAL A 80 12.87 -4.18 7.19
N GLU A 81 12.42 -3.28 6.30
CA GLU A 81 12.38 -1.86 6.56
C GLU A 81 11.12 -1.21 5.95
N SER A 82 10.55 -0.22 6.64
CA SER A 82 9.42 0.56 6.15
C SER A 82 9.61 2.04 6.47
N PRO A 83 10.02 2.86 5.47
CA PRO A 83 10.16 4.31 5.65
C PRO A 83 8.86 5.01 6.03
N ALA A 84 7.71 4.44 5.66
CA ALA A 84 6.40 5.01 5.98
C ALA A 84 6.08 4.96 7.48
N ASN A 85 6.38 3.84 8.12
CA ASN A 85 6.16 3.66 9.57
C ASN A 85 6.92 2.42 10.07
N ARG A 86 7.81 2.61 11.04
CA ARG A 86 8.57 1.50 11.66
C ARG A 86 7.69 0.40 12.27
N ASN A 87 6.48 0.73 12.72
CA ASN A 87 5.55 -0.26 13.28
C ASN A 87 5.00 -1.23 12.22
N PHE A 88 5.11 -0.89 10.92
CA PHE A 88 4.67 -1.78 9.83
C PHE A 88 5.58 -2.98 9.67
N VAL A 89 6.85 -2.86 10.01
CA VAL A 89 7.83 -3.98 10.00
C VAL A 89 7.36 -5.09 10.92
N ARG A 90 7.03 -4.78 12.18
CA ARG A 90 6.54 -5.77 13.16
C ARG A 90 5.24 -6.47 12.73
N ARG A 91 4.44 -5.82 11.91
CA ARG A 91 3.15 -6.34 11.44
C ARG A 91 3.23 -6.94 10.04
N ASN A 92 4.42 -7.01 9.43
CA ASN A 92 4.65 -7.45 8.06
C ASN A 92 3.72 -6.74 7.04
N ILE A 93 3.51 -5.42 7.23
CA ILE A 93 2.71 -4.61 6.32
C ILE A 93 3.61 -4.03 5.22
N ILE A 94 3.23 -4.29 3.97
CA ILE A 94 3.95 -3.87 2.78
C ILE A 94 3.36 -2.55 2.29
N THR A 95 4.24 -1.56 2.06
CA THR A 95 3.88 -0.27 1.47
C THR A 95 4.87 0.08 0.36
N LYS A 96 4.51 1.06 -0.48
CA LYS A 96 5.46 1.60 -1.45
C LYS A 96 6.71 2.12 -0.74
N GLY A 97 7.89 1.76 -1.23
CA GLY A 97 9.19 2.14 -0.67
C GLY A 97 9.70 1.23 0.45
N SER A 98 8.90 0.27 0.95
CA SER A 98 9.38 -0.71 1.92
C SER A 98 10.43 -1.64 1.29
N VAL A 99 11.39 -2.06 2.10
CA VAL A 99 12.38 -3.07 1.74
C VAL A 99 11.95 -4.39 2.34
N VAL A 100 11.80 -5.39 1.46
CA VAL A 100 11.37 -6.75 1.82
C VAL A 100 12.48 -7.74 1.51
N GLU A 101 12.54 -8.80 2.28
CA GLU A 101 13.38 -9.95 2.01
C GLU A 101 12.63 -10.95 1.15
N THR A 102 13.27 -11.39 0.08
CA THR A 102 12.71 -12.34 -0.88
C THR A 102 13.66 -13.52 -1.09
N SER A 103 13.25 -14.51 -1.87
CA SER A 103 14.12 -15.62 -2.30
C SER A 103 15.33 -15.18 -3.12
N LEU A 104 15.25 -14.00 -3.80
CA LEU A 104 16.34 -13.46 -4.64
C LEU A 104 17.22 -12.42 -3.91
N GLY A 105 16.86 -12.03 -2.69
CA GLY A 105 17.57 -11.02 -1.90
C GLY A 105 16.65 -9.89 -1.43
N LYS A 106 17.25 -8.74 -1.08
CA LYS A 106 16.51 -7.54 -0.63
C LYS A 106 15.91 -6.81 -1.82
N VAL A 107 14.63 -6.48 -1.74
CA VAL A 107 13.86 -5.84 -2.81
C VAL A 107 13.14 -4.62 -2.26
N LYS A 108 13.29 -3.49 -2.93
CA LYS A 108 12.56 -2.25 -2.65
C LYS A 108 11.26 -2.24 -3.45
N ILE A 109 10.14 -2.11 -2.77
CA ILE A 109 8.81 -2.10 -3.40
C ILE A 109 8.56 -0.76 -4.09
N THR A 110 8.15 -0.82 -5.36
CA THR A 110 7.87 0.36 -6.20
C THR A 110 6.38 0.58 -6.43
N SER A 111 5.57 -0.47 -6.44
CA SER A 111 4.11 -0.42 -6.60
C SER A 111 3.39 -0.05 -5.30
N ARG A 112 2.11 0.28 -5.40
CA ARG A 112 1.22 0.58 -4.27
C ARG A 112 0.21 -0.55 -4.06
N PRO A 113 0.51 -1.57 -3.24
CA PRO A 113 -0.30 -2.79 -3.14
C PRO A 113 -1.75 -2.54 -2.71
N GLY A 114 -2.00 -1.45 -1.97
CA GLY A 114 -3.35 -1.04 -1.59
C GLY A 114 -4.16 -0.35 -2.69
N GLN A 115 -3.61 -0.15 -3.87
CA GLN A 115 -4.27 0.48 -5.03
C GLN A 115 -4.08 -0.31 -6.33
N GLU A 116 -3.11 -1.22 -6.36
CA GLU A 116 -2.74 -2.04 -7.50
C GLU A 116 -2.89 -3.51 -7.14
N GLY A 117 -3.32 -4.33 -8.10
CA GLY A 117 -3.51 -5.77 -7.91
C GLY A 117 -2.21 -6.58 -8.03
N THR A 118 -1.08 -5.93 -8.25
CA THR A 118 0.24 -6.57 -8.40
C THR A 118 1.27 -5.93 -7.48
N LEU A 119 2.26 -6.72 -7.07
CA LEU A 119 3.39 -6.23 -6.29
C LEU A 119 4.64 -6.26 -7.13
N ASN A 120 5.24 -5.09 -7.33
CA ASN A 120 6.45 -4.91 -8.11
C ASN A 120 7.55 -4.28 -7.25
N GLY A 121 8.79 -4.69 -7.50
CA GLY A 121 9.93 -4.18 -6.78
C GLY A 121 11.22 -4.24 -7.60
N VAL A 122 12.26 -3.60 -7.09
CA VAL A 122 13.60 -3.55 -7.68
C VAL A 122 14.59 -4.11 -6.67
N LEU A 123 15.50 -4.95 -7.14
CA LEU A 123 16.56 -5.51 -6.33
C LEU A 123 17.50 -4.38 -5.85
N VAL A 124 17.90 -4.44 -4.57
CA VAL A 124 18.76 -3.43 -3.93
C VAL A 124 20.11 -4.02 -3.57
#